data_9a69b0f22e34f5dafcbcfa2a5e609ce9
#
_entry.id   9a69b0f22e34f5dafcbcfa2a5e609ce9
#
_cell.length_a   1.000
_cell.length_b   1.000
_cell.length_c   1.000
_cell.angle_alpha   90.00
_cell.angle_beta   90.00
_cell.angle_gamma   90.00
#
_symmetry.space_group_name_H-M   'P 1'
#
loop_
_entity.id
_entity.type
_entity.pdbx_description
1 polymer ?
#
loop_
_entity_poly.entity_id
_entity_poly.type
_entity_poly.pdbx_seq_one_letter_code
_entity_poly.pdbx_strand_id
1 'polypeptide(L)'
;RWIDSSQMAAKRMQQLITQMLKLADIERKNITIPLEEVDVSNIAMKSSLQLESLAYEKSVTLDTELIQSCVIQTNEDYLMQIISSLLENALKYEPQNGKVLLKLTQDKHKTCICVQNFGTTIAQEDLPHVFDRFYRSDKSRTNETESFGLGLAITKEMVNKIHGEISVTSNPQEGTIFTVTFQR
;
A
#
# COMPACT_ATOMS: atom_id res chain seq x y z
N ARG A 1 -11.11 -23.21 23.42
CA ARG A 1 -10.18 -23.71 22.35
C ARG A 1 -10.88 -23.90 21.01
N TRP A 2 -11.95 -24.74 20.89
CA TRP A 2 -12.67 -24.96 19.61
C TRP A 2 -13.48 -23.72 19.19
N ILE A 3 -14.14 -23.05 20.14
CA ILE A 3 -14.92 -21.83 19.90
C ILE A 3 -13.99 -20.71 19.41
N ASP A 4 -12.83 -20.51 20.01
CA ASP A 4 -11.86 -19.47 19.62
C ASP A 4 -11.33 -19.71 18.20
N SER A 5 -11.00 -20.96 17.85
CA SER A 5 -10.58 -21.32 16.50
C SER A 5 -11.67 -21.08 15.47
N SER A 6 -12.94 -21.39 15.80
CA SER A 6 -14.07 -21.16 14.90
C SER A 6 -14.34 -19.67 14.71
N GLN A 7 -14.25 -18.86 15.77
CA GLN A 7 -14.38 -17.41 15.70
C GLN A 7 -13.27 -16.77 14.85
N MET A 8 -12.02 -17.20 15.02
CA MET A 8 -10.90 -16.74 14.18
C MET A 8 -11.11 -17.12 12.71
N ALA A 9 -11.55 -18.34 12.41
CA ALA A 9 -11.86 -18.75 11.04
C ALA A 9 -12.98 -17.91 10.43
N ALA A 10 -14.07 -17.67 11.17
CA ALA A 10 -15.17 -16.83 10.72
C ALA A 10 -14.73 -15.38 10.43
N LYS A 11 -13.91 -14.78 11.29
CA LYS A 11 -13.35 -13.44 11.11
C LYS A 11 -12.46 -13.37 9.86
N ARG A 12 -11.63 -14.38 9.63
CA ARG A 12 -10.80 -14.50 8.42
C ARG A 12 -11.66 -14.58 7.15
N MET A 13 -12.69 -15.42 7.16
CA MET A 13 -13.62 -15.52 6.02
C MET A 13 -14.32 -14.19 5.75
N GLN A 14 -14.79 -13.50 6.77
CA GLN A 14 -15.41 -12.17 6.64
C GLN A 14 -14.45 -11.16 6.00
N GLN A 15 -13.20 -11.10 6.45
CA GLN A 15 -12.16 -10.21 5.88
C GLN A 15 -11.89 -10.54 4.41
N LEU A 16 -11.78 -11.83 4.06
CA LEU A 16 -11.59 -12.26 2.68
C LEU A 16 -12.75 -11.83 1.78
N ILE A 17 -13.99 -12.09 2.21
CA ILE A 17 -15.21 -11.70 1.48
C ILE A 17 -15.25 -10.19 1.28
N THR A 18 -14.95 -9.41 2.33
CA THR A 18 -14.91 -7.94 2.25
C THR A 18 -13.89 -7.45 1.23
N GLN A 19 -12.68 -8.05 1.20
CA GLN A 19 -11.65 -7.69 0.23
C GLN A 19 -12.05 -8.08 -1.20
N MET A 20 -12.66 -9.26 -1.39
CA MET A 20 -13.16 -9.69 -2.70
C MET A 20 -14.28 -8.78 -3.22
N LEU A 21 -15.23 -8.41 -2.37
CA LEU A 21 -16.28 -7.47 -2.73
C LEU A 21 -15.73 -6.10 -3.12
N LYS A 22 -14.77 -5.59 -2.33
CA LYS A 22 -14.07 -4.33 -2.63
C LYS A 22 -13.39 -4.38 -3.99
N LEU A 23 -12.67 -5.47 -4.28
CA LEU A 23 -12.02 -5.66 -5.58
C LEU A 23 -13.05 -5.70 -6.71
N ALA A 24 -14.13 -6.47 -6.56
CA ALA A 24 -15.20 -6.56 -7.55
C ALA A 24 -15.86 -5.19 -7.81
N ASP A 25 -16.08 -4.39 -6.78
CA ASP A 25 -16.65 -3.05 -6.91
C ASP A 25 -15.71 -2.10 -7.66
N ILE A 26 -14.40 -2.13 -7.36
CA ILE A 26 -13.41 -1.31 -8.06
C ILE A 26 -13.33 -1.73 -9.55
N GLU A 27 -13.42 -3.00 -9.87
CA GLU A 27 -13.33 -3.53 -11.24
C GLU A 27 -14.55 -3.25 -12.11
N ARG A 28 -15.66 -2.81 -11.53
CA ARG A 28 -16.85 -2.45 -12.33
C ARG A 28 -16.49 -1.40 -13.38
N LYS A 29 -16.67 -1.75 -14.66
CA LYS A 29 -16.30 -0.90 -15.81
C LYS A 29 -17.10 0.41 -15.90
N ASN A 30 -18.30 0.44 -15.32
CA ASN A 30 -19.25 1.55 -15.47
C ASN A 30 -19.20 2.56 -14.31
N ILE A 31 -18.26 2.43 -13.37
CA ILE A 31 -18.11 3.41 -12.28
C ILE A 31 -17.04 4.40 -12.70
N THR A 32 -17.46 5.62 -12.97
CA THR A 32 -16.55 6.76 -13.13
C THR A 32 -16.21 7.30 -11.75
N ILE A 33 -14.94 7.31 -11.41
CA ILE A 33 -14.45 7.91 -10.17
C ILE A 33 -14.29 9.42 -10.42
N PRO A 34 -14.95 10.28 -9.64
CA PRO A 34 -14.78 11.73 -9.80
C PRO A 34 -13.34 12.11 -9.45
N LEU A 35 -12.72 12.90 -10.32
CA LEU A 35 -11.39 13.48 -10.08
C LEU A 35 -11.57 14.94 -9.74
N GLU A 36 -10.81 15.42 -8.76
CA GLU A 36 -10.81 16.78 -8.26
C GLU A 36 -9.37 17.24 -7.98
N GLU A 37 -9.18 18.53 -7.73
CA GLU A 37 -7.89 19.05 -7.30
C GLU A 37 -7.62 18.63 -5.85
N VAL A 38 -6.60 17.76 -5.66
CA VAL A 38 -6.21 17.21 -4.36
C VAL A 38 -4.77 17.58 -4.06
N ASP A 39 -4.52 18.11 -2.87
CA ASP A 39 -3.15 18.30 -2.36
C ASP A 39 -2.60 16.98 -1.82
N VAL A 40 -1.79 16.32 -2.65
CA VAL A 40 -1.14 15.04 -2.34
C VAL A 40 -0.28 15.13 -1.08
N SER A 41 0.37 16.29 -0.84
CA SER A 41 1.22 16.50 0.34
C SER A 41 0.40 16.41 1.63
N ASN A 42 -0.79 17.00 1.63
CA ASN A 42 -1.71 16.93 2.76
C ASN A 42 -2.23 15.51 2.99
N ILE A 43 -2.61 14.80 1.92
CA ILE A 43 -3.07 13.41 2.02
C ILE A 43 -1.95 12.49 2.52
N ALA A 44 -0.73 12.63 1.99
CA ALA A 44 0.44 11.86 2.44
C ALA A 44 0.73 12.09 3.93
N MET A 45 0.68 13.34 4.38
CA MET A 45 0.86 13.67 5.80
C MET A 45 -0.25 13.07 6.66
N LYS A 46 -1.52 13.21 6.29
CA LYS A 46 -2.65 12.61 7.02
C LYS A 46 -2.52 11.10 7.13
N SER A 47 -2.16 10.43 6.02
CA SER A 47 -1.97 8.96 6.00
C SER A 47 -0.84 8.51 6.92
N SER A 48 0.28 9.24 6.96
CA SER A 48 1.40 8.93 7.85
C SER A 48 1.00 9.08 9.33
N LEU A 49 0.32 10.17 9.69
CA LEU A 49 -0.14 10.42 11.05
C LEU A 49 -1.12 9.34 11.54
N GLN A 50 -2.02 8.86 10.69
CA GLN A 50 -2.96 7.78 11.04
C GLN A 50 -2.26 6.47 11.41
N LEU A 51 -1.05 6.24 10.88
CA LEU A 51 -0.29 5.00 11.09
C LEU A 51 0.83 5.12 12.12
N GLU A 52 1.03 6.29 12.75
CA GLU A 52 2.04 6.49 13.80
C GLU A 52 1.87 5.52 14.97
N SER A 53 0.63 5.29 15.44
CA SER A 53 0.38 4.34 16.52
C SER A 53 0.77 2.93 16.15
N LEU A 54 0.47 2.50 14.91
CA LEU A 54 0.86 1.17 14.41
C LEU A 54 2.39 1.05 14.27
N ALA A 55 3.05 2.10 13.78
CA ALA A 55 4.52 2.16 13.69
C ALA A 55 5.16 2.04 15.08
N TYR A 56 4.62 2.79 16.06
CA TYR A 56 5.07 2.73 17.45
C TYR A 56 4.90 1.33 18.06
N GLU A 57 3.73 0.71 17.91
CA GLU A 57 3.47 -0.66 18.40
C GLU A 57 4.46 -1.69 17.81
N LYS A 58 4.85 -1.49 16.55
CA LYS A 58 5.83 -2.35 15.87
C LYS A 58 7.28 -1.97 16.16
N SER A 59 7.53 -0.89 16.91
CA SER A 59 8.87 -0.34 17.13
C SER A 59 9.58 -0.02 15.81
N VAL A 60 8.86 0.56 14.83
CA VAL A 60 9.37 0.98 13.52
C VAL A 60 9.29 2.49 13.43
N THR A 61 10.34 3.14 12.93
CA THR A 61 10.35 4.58 12.65
C THR A 61 9.64 4.85 11.32
N LEU A 62 8.62 5.72 11.32
CA LEU A 62 7.95 6.18 10.11
C LEU A 62 8.38 7.61 9.80
N ASP A 63 9.23 7.78 8.79
CA ASP A 63 9.73 9.08 8.33
C ASP A 63 9.00 9.57 7.09
N THR A 64 8.97 10.89 6.90
CA THR A 64 8.35 11.53 5.74
C THR A 64 9.29 12.55 5.09
N GLU A 65 9.41 12.48 3.76
CA GLU A 65 10.08 13.47 2.91
C GLU A 65 9.06 14.03 1.90
N LEU A 66 8.28 15.03 2.32
CA LEU A 66 7.18 15.57 1.53
C LEU A 66 7.51 16.98 1.07
N ILE A 67 7.25 17.27 -0.21
CA ILE A 67 7.24 18.67 -0.71
C ILE A 67 6.05 19.43 -0.11
N GLN A 68 6.16 20.76 0.01
CA GLN A 68 5.18 21.56 0.77
C GLN A 68 3.78 21.57 0.17
N SER A 69 3.66 21.56 -1.16
CA SER A 69 2.38 21.53 -1.85
C SER A 69 2.51 20.82 -3.18
N CYS A 70 1.63 19.86 -3.41
CA CYS A 70 1.59 19.08 -4.64
C CYS A 70 0.13 18.82 -5.02
N VAL A 71 -0.44 19.67 -5.87
CA VAL A 71 -1.83 19.52 -6.32
C VAL A 71 -1.87 18.78 -7.65
N ILE A 72 -2.70 17.73 -7.73
CA ILE A 72 -2.99 16.99 -8.96
C ILE A 72 -4.50 16.72 -9.08
N GLN A 73 -4.96 16.40 -10.30
CA GLN A 73 -6.31 15.88 -10.54
C GLN A 73 -6.38 14.40 -10.16
N THR A 74 -7.06 14.08 -9.07
CA THR A 74 -7.19 12.70 -8.57
C THR A 74 -8.42 12.58 -7.68
N ASN A 75 -8.62 11.40 -7.07
CA ASN A 75 -9.66 11.19 -6.06
C ASN A 75 -9.03 11.06 -4.66
N GLU A 76 -9.48 11.91 -3.73
CA GLU A 76 -8.92 11.99 -2.37
C GLU A 76 -9.02 10.66 -1.62
N ASP A 77 -10.20 10.02 -1.64
CA ASP A 77 -10.44 8.77 -0.92
C ASP A 77 -9.58 7.62 -1.43
N TYR A 78 -9.45 7.50 -2.77
CA TYR A 78 -8.61 6.48 -3.37
C TYR A 78 -7.13 6.73 -3.07
N LEU A 79 -6.68 7.98 -3.18
CA LEU A 79 -5.29 8.33 -2.90
C LEU A 79 -4.92 8.03 -1.45
N MET A 80 -5.79 8.39 -0.49
CA MET A 80 -5.59 8.08 0.93
C MET A 80 -5.51 6.57 1.17
N GLN A 81 -6.43 5.79 0.59
CA GLN A 81 -6.43 4.34 0.73
C GLN A 81 -5.18 3.69 0.10
N ILE A 82 -4.72 4.19 -1.05
CA ILE A 82 -3.48 3.71 -1.71
C ILE A 82 -2.28 3.94 -0.80
N ILE A 83 -2.09 5.17 -0.31
CA ILE A 83 -0.94 5.50 0.54
C ILE A 83 -1.00 4.69 1.85
N SER A 84 -2.15 4.62 2.50
CA SER A 84 -2.32 3.83 3.73
C SER A 84 -2.03 2.36 3.52
N SER A 85 -2.53 1.76 2.42
CA SER A 85 -2.26 0.35 2.09
C SER A 85 -0.77 0.07 1.87
N LEU A 86 -0.05 0.97 1.19
CA LEU A 86 1.38 0.82 0.95
C LEU A 86 2.19 0.99 2.25
N LEU A 87 1.82 1.96 3.11
CA LEU A 87 2.45 2.16 4.41
C LEU A 87 2.19 0.97 5.36
N GLU A 88 0.96 0.46 5.43
CA GLU A 88 0.64 -0.74 6.21
C GLU A 88 1.47 -1.94 5.75
N ASN A 89 1.60 -2.10 4.43
CA ASN A 89 2.44 -3.16 3.84
C ASN A 89 3.91 -2.98 4.23
N ALA A 90 4.45 -1.77 4.13
CA ALA A 90 5.82 -1.46 4.51
C ALA A 90 6.07 -1.72 6.01
N LEU A 91 5.21 -1.23 6.90
CA LEU A 91 5.28 -1.47 8.35
C LEU A 91 5.13 -2.95 8.72
N LYS A 92 4.39 -3.72 7.94
CA LYS A 92 4.21 -5.16 8.16
C LYS A 92 5.49 -5.95 7.92
N TYR A 93 6.25 -5.58 6.90
CA TYR A 93 7.46 -6.30 6.47
C TYR A 93 8.76 -5.66 6.98
N GLU A 94 8.68 -4.53 7.65
CA GLU A 94 9.84 -3.93 8.31
C GLU A 94 10.10 -4.60 9.66
N PRO A 95 11.34 -5.03 9.97
CA PRO A 95 11.70 -5.57 11.27
C PRO A 95 11.63 -4.51 12.38
N GLN A 96 11.57 -4.95 13.63
CA GLN A 96 11.64 -4.06 14.80
C GLN A 96 12.91 -3.20 14.75
N ASN A 97 12.79 -1.96 15.19
CA ASN A 97 13.83 -0.92 15.15
C ASN A 97 14.27 -0.53 13.73
N GLY A 98 13.52 -0.97 12.73
CA GLY A 98 13.72 -0.57 11.35
C GLY A 98 13.05 0.76 11.01
N LYS A 99 13.02 1.07 9.72
CA LYS A 99 12.55 2.35 9.19
C LYS A 99 11.65 2.16 7.97
N VAL A 100 10.58 2.94 7.92
CA VAL A 100 9.75 3.13 6.72
C VAL A 100 9.82 4.60 6.32
N LEU A 101 9.97 4.87 5.02
CA LEU A 101 10.02 6.22 4.47
C LEU A 101 8.87 6.43 3.48
N LEU A 102 8.08 7.49 3.70
CA LEU A 102 7.12 8.02 2.72
C LEU A 102 7.73 9.26 2.07
N LYS A 103 7.93 9.19 0.76
CA LYS A 103 8.53 10.28 -0.01
C LYS A 103 7.58 10.76 -1.10
N LEU A 104 7.44 12.07 -1.24
CA LEU A 104 6.69 12.73 -2.31
C LEU A 104 7.62 13.65 -3.09
N THR A 105 7.71 13.42 -4.39
CA THR A 105 8.47 14.26 -5.32
C THR A 105 7.61 14.66 -6.51
N GLN A 106 7.89 15.82 -7.10
CA GLN A 106 7.24 16.30 -8.31
C GLN A 106 8.27 16.96 -9.22
N ASP A 107 8.20 16.67 -10.48
CA ASP A 107 8.94 17.35 -11.53
C ASP A 107 7.98 17.96 -12.59
N LYS A 108 8.51 18.39 -13.74
CA LYS A 108 7.71 18.99 -14.83
C LYS A 108 6.72 18.03 -15.48
N HIS A 109 6.95 16.72 -15.38
CA HIS A 109 6.24 15.70 -16.14
C HIS A 109 5.42 14.78 -15.24
N LYS A 110 5.84 14.58 -14.00
CA LYS A 110 5.24 13.57 -13.12
C LYS A 110 5.30 13.95 -11.64
N THR A 111 4.35 13.38 -10.90
CA THR A 111 4.32 13.33 -9.45
C THR A 111 4.57 11.88 -9.01
N CYS A 112 5.50 11.65 -8.10
CA CYS A 112 5.84 10.32 -7.59
C CYS A 112 5.65 10.26 -6.07
N ILE A 113 4.90 9.26 -5.63
CA ILE A 113 4.73 8.88 -4.21
C ILE A 113 5.49 7.57 -4.03
N CYS A 114 6.50 7.57 -3.17
CA CYS A 114 7.32 6.39 -2.87
C CYS A 114 7.13 5.98 -1.41
N VAL A 115 6.88 4.70 -1.20
CA VAL A 115 6.90 4.08 0.13
C VAL A 115 8.00 3.03 0.16
N GLN A 116 8.97 3.22 1.05
CA GLN A 116 10.17 2.39 1.15
C GLN A 116 10.26 1.76 2.54
N ASN A 117 10.51 0.46 2.58
CA ASN A 117 10.97 -0.24 3.76
C ASN A 117 12.37 -0.82 3.51
N PHE A 118 13.23 -0.82 4.55
CA PHE A 118 14.64 -1.13 4.42
C PHE A 118 14.99 -2.56 4.86
N GLY A 119 14.04 -3.28 5.44
CA GLY A 119 14.25 -4.60 6.00
C GLY A 119 14.14 -5.73 4.98
N THR A 120 12.96 -6.28 4.84
CA THR A 120 12.75 -7.46 4.00
C THR A 120 12.74 -7.12 2.52
N THR A 121 13.55 -7.83 1.74
CA THR A 121 13.57 -7.73 0.27
C THR A 121 12.67 -8.77 -0.37
N ILE A 122 12.15 -8.45 -1.55
CA ILE A 122 11.38 -9.34 -2.41
C ILE A 122 12.35 -10.00 -3.39
N ALA A 123 12.24 -11.31 -3.60
CA ALA A 123 13.04 -12.02 -4.57
C ALA A 123 12.73 -11.51 -6.00
N GLN A 124 13.74 -11.49 -6.88
CA GLN A 124 13.57 -10.96 -8.23
C GLN A 124 12.50 -11.73 -9.04
N GLU A 125 12.36 -13.02 -8.78
CA GLU A 125 11.35 -13.89 -9.38
C GLU A 125 9.92 -13.57 -8.89
N ASP A 126 9.77 -12.99 -7.69
CA ASP A 126 8.49 -12.63 -7.09
C ASP A 126 8.00 -11.23 -7.55
N LEU A 127 8.92 -10.32 -7.93
CA LEU A 127 8.58 -8.94 -8.28
C LEU A 127 7.49 -8.78 -9.34
N PRO A 128 7.46 -9.58 -10.44
CA PRO A 128 6.39 -9.48 -11.43
C PRO A 128 5.01 -9.85 -10.88
N HIS A 129 4.96 -10.61 -9.80
CA HIS A 129 3.76 -11.23 -9.25
C HIS A 129 3.20 -10.55 -8.01
N VAL A 130 3.89 -9.57 -7.41
CA VAL A 130 3.45 -8.97 -6.13
C VAL A 130 2.08 -8.29 -6.20
N PHE A 131 1.65 -7.89 -7.40
CA PHE A 131 0.33 -7.30 -7.65
C PHE A 131 -0.70 -8.32 -8.12
N ASP A 132 -0.33 -9.60 -8.29
CA ASP A 132 -1.27 -10.65 -8.68
C ASP A 132 -2.18 -11.00 -7.50
N ARG A 133 -3.43 -11.36 -7.82
CA ARG A 133 -4.43 -11.74 -6.81
C ARG A 133 -4.01 -13.04 -6.12
N PHE A 134 -4.16 -13.05 -4.80
CA PHE A 134 -3.81 -14.20 -3.95
C PHE A 134 -2.32 -14.57 -3.95
N TYR A 135 -1.48 -13.75 -4.59
CA TYR A 135 -0.06 -14.00 -4.60
C TYR A 135 0.57 -13.70 -3.23
N ARG A 136 1.41 -14.61 -2.78
CA ARG A 136 2.24 -14.48 -1.57
C ARG A 136 3.55 -15.20 -1.82
N SER A 137 4.68 -14.53 -1.58
CA SER A 137 6.00 -15.20 -1.61
C SER A 137 6.08 -16.30 -0.55
N ASP A 138 6.89 -17.33 -0.79
CA ASP A 138 7.03 -18.46 0.13
C ASP A 138 7.50 -18.03 1.53
N LYS A 139 8.35 -17.01 1.63
CA LYS A 139 8.79 -16.43 2.90
C LYS A 139 7.65 -15.76 3.69
N SER A 140 6.63 -15.25 3.01
CA SER A 140 5.46 -14.64 3.66
C SER A 140 4.40 -15.65 4.10
N ARG A 141 4.46 -16.89 3.60
CA ARG A 141 3.55 -17.99 3.98
C ARG A 141 3.83 -18.54 5.37
N THR A 142 5.08 -18.51 5.82
CA THR A 142 5.51 -19.02 7.12
C THR A 142 5.17 -18.11 8.30
N ASN A 143 4.94 -16.81 8.03
CA ASN A 143 4.44 -15.89 9.05
C ASN A 143 2.91 -16.01 9.12
N GLU A 144 2.36 -16.21 10.32
CA GLU A 144 0.91 -16.27 10.62
C GLU A 144 0.16 -14.96 10.33
N THR A 145 0.75 -14.09 9.51
CA THR A 145 0.16 -12.81 9.13
C THR A 145 -1.08 -13.04 8.26
N GLU A 146 -2.20 -12.54 8.73
CA GLU A 146 -3.56 -12.64 8.20
C GLU A 146 -3.77 -11.95 6.83
N SER A 147 -2.89 -12.11 5.85
CA SER A 147 -3.08 -11.49 4.54
C SER A 147 -3.43 -12.51 3.46
N PHE A 148 -4.47 -12.20 2.71
CA PHE A 148 -4.99 -13.06 1.64
C PHE A 148 -4.30 -12.83 0.29
N GLY A 149 -3.30 -11.95 0.20
CA GLY A 149 -2.65 -11.60 -1.06
C GLY A 149 -3.53 -10.74 -1.99
N LEU A 150 -4.50 -10.02 -1.43
CA LEU A 150 -5.39 -9.13 -2.20
C LEU A 150 -5.07 -7.65 -2.03
N GLY A 151 -4.34 -7.25 -1.00
CA GLY A 151 -4.10 -5.84 -0.69
C GLY A 151 -3.41 -5.08 -1.81
N LEU A 152 -2.29 -5.59 -2.33
CA LEU A 152 -1.55 -4.95 -3.43
C LEU A 152 -2.31 -5.02 -4.76
N ALA A 153 -3.06 -6.08 -5.02
CA ALA A 153 -3.93 -6.17 -6.18
C ALA A 153 -5.04 -5.10 -6.15
N ILE A 154 -5.69 -4.91 -5.00
CA ILE A 154 -6.67 -3.83 -4.77
C ILE A 154 -6.01 -2.46 -4.97
N THR A 155 -4.82 -2.24 -4.39
CA THR A 155 -4.07 -0.98 -4.53
C THR A 155 -3.77 -0.68 -6.00
N LYS A 156 -3.31 -1.66 -6.78
CA LYS A 156 -3.05 -1.51 -8.21
C LYS A 156 -4.31 -1.12 -8.98
N GLU A 157 -5.44 -1.78 -8.73
CA GLU A 157 -6.71 -1.44 -9.39
C GLU A 157 -7.18 -0.02 -9.01
N MET A 158 -7.01 0.40 -7.76
CA MET A 158 -7.33 1.76 -7.35
C MET A 158 -6.44 2.79 -8.06
N VAL A 159 -5.12 2.53 -8.17
CA VAL A 159 -4.18 3.38 -8.90
C VAL A 159 -4.60 3.51 -10.37
N ASN A 160 -4.94 2.40 -11.03
CA ASN A 160 -5.43 2.38 -12.41
C ASN A 160 -6.70 3.23 -12.60
N LYS A 161 -7.64 3.16 -11.65
CA LYS A 161 -8.91 3.91 -11.69
C LYS A 161 -8.74 5.42 -11.59
N ILE A 162 -7.67 5.88 -10.96
CA ILE A 162 -7.33 7.31 -10.86
C ILE A 162 -6.20 7.72 -11.82
N HIS A 163 -5.99 6.91 -12.88
CA HIS A 163 -5.04 7.17 -13.96
C HIS A 163 -3.57 7.27 -13.54
N GLY A 164 -3.19 6.60 -12.45
CA GLY A 164 -1.80 6.44 -12.02
C GLY A 164 -1.17 5.14 -12.54
N GLU A 165 0.11 5.02 -12.28
CA GLU A 165 0.90 3.78 -12.47
C GLU A 165 1.54 3.38 -11.16
N ILE A 166 1.60 2.08 -10.86
CA ILE A 166 2.29 1.55 -9.69
C ILE A 166 3.40 0.59 -10.12
N SER A 167 4.54 0.73 -9.48
CA SER A 167 5.71 -0.14 -9.69
C SER A 167 6.35 -0.51 -8.36
N VAL A 168 7.22 -1.53 -8.39
CA VAL A 168 7.99 -1.98 -7.25
C VAL A 168 9.42 -2.28 -7.67
N THR A 169 10.37 -1.91 -6.82
CA THR A 169 11.77 -2.34 -6.90
C THR A 169 12.19 -2.89 -5.55
N SER A 170 13.07 -3.88 -5.55
CA SER A 170 13.58 -4.44 -4.30
C SER A 170 15.01 -4.96 -4.50
N ASN A 171 15.90 -4.52 -3.63
CA ASN A 171 17.29 -4.98 -3.59
C ASN A 171 17.86 -4.84 -2.16
N PRO A 172 18.95 -5.55 -1.81
CA PRO A 172 19.52 -5.52 -0.47
C PRO A 172 20.06 -4.16 0.00
N GLN A 173 20.39 -3.25 -0.91
CA GLN A 173 20.97 -1.94 -0.58
C GLN A 173 19.89 -0.92 -0.23
N GLU A 174 18.77 -0.95 -0.94
CA GLU A 174 17.69 0.03 -0.80
C GLU A 174 16.43 -0.54 -0.12
N GLY A 175 16.38 -1.87 0.10
CA GLY A 175 15.19 -2.53 0.59
C GLY A 175 14.12 -2.65 -0.51
N THR A 176 12.86 -2.47 -0.15
CA THR A 176 11.72 -2.54 -1.07
C THR A 176 11.07 -1.17 -1.21
N ILE A 177 10.87 -0.71 -2.45
CA ILE A 177 10.28 0.58 -2.78
C ILE A 177 9.06 0.36 -3.68
N PHE A 178 7.89 0.75 -3.20
CA PHE A 178 6.68 0.89 -4.02
C PHE A 178 6.56 2.34 -4.48
N THR A 179 6.35 2.53 -5.78
CA THR A 179 6.23 3.87 -6.38
C THR A 179 4.90 4.00 -7.11
N VAL A 180 4.11 5.01 -6.76
CA VAL A 180 2.92 5.43 -7.50
C VAL A 180 3.25 6.70 -8.26
N THR A 181 2.98 6.72 -9.56
CA THR A 181 3.30 7.82 -10.47
C THR A 181 2.05 8.35 -11.16
N PHE A 182 1.88 9.66 -11.17
CA PHE A 182 0.87 10.38 -11.94
C PHE A 182 1.55 11.25 -12.99
N GLN A 183 1.13 11.14 -14.25
CA GLN A 183 1.58 12.05 -15.33
C GLN A 183 0.88 13.40 -15.18
N ARG A 184 1.58 14.47 -15.56
CA ARG A 184 1.07 15.87 -15.50
C ARG A 184 0.64 16.35 -16.86
#